data_63aed859942a4259a5147f53621d2264
#
_entry.id   63aed859942a4259a5147f53621d2264
#
_cell.length_a   1.000
_cell.length_b   1.000
_cell.length_c   1.000
_cell.angle_alpha   90.00
_cell.angle_beta   90.00
_cell.angle_gamma   90.00
#
_symmetry.space_group_name_H-M   'P 1'
#
loop_
_entity.id
_entity.type
_entity.pdbx_description
1 polymer ?
#
loop_
_entity_poly.entity_id
_entity_poly.type
_entity_poly.pdbx_seq_one_letter_code
_entity_poly.pdbx_strand_id
1 'polypeptide(L)'
;MIDRSEAVAPAASQDAVAPGSVPASSRLDRVIWALTGLTRRHWLLGLLLAAGLVLRLLAQVGYEPALLYIDSMKYLFGTHLGTQFNQSDLGSYDPIGYSLLVLHPVLIFENLSFVAVLQHLGGLAMTVALYALMVRRGLTRWLAALAVAPVLLDSYQLNAEQTIMPDVLFEVLLVAGIVLLLWPPRPALALVILGGLAFGASAPVRQVGEALIVPGLIYVVAAARGWRTRLLHGAVMTFCFALPIVGYMTYSAVTLHYGFELSNMGDAYLYGRTAHAADCATLKIPAIERPLCPDPAVAATLGVDGTVNSIDSPRSTYHPVDVQAGQLINTMPLQVQLAYSVLRQQPMRVVGDIARDSVKIFALTRNGEEGDTPISRWPFQTSYPYYPYYRSATAHYGRNSASRVFAATGGGGKARVFRPAAILLRDYQLHGGYTPGPVYLAGLLAGIAGIFTWRRRRDSGLALASVLITGSAFAVLLGADLYEFTWRYQLPALVTLPIAGAFGATAVARYIRARRSGVPAAVPAGHAHADGVEELAVAVSEQAS
;
A
#
# COMPACT_ATOMS: atom_id res chain seq x y z
N MET A 1 -1.90 -16.61 108.33
CA MET A 1 -0.61 -17.25 108.29
C MET A 1 -0.39 -17.64 106.86
N ILE A 2 0.26 -16.78 106.07
CA ILE A 2 1.56 -16.91 105.44
C ILE A 2 1.70 -18.23 104.67
N ASP A 3 1.67 -18.21 103.38
CA ASP A 3 2.93 -18.31 102.64
C ASP A 3 2.77 -17.92 101.17
N ARG A 4 3.78 -17.18 100.70
CA ARG A 4 3.99 -16.79 99.29
C ARG A 4 4.84 -17.87 98.64
N SER A 5 4.44 -18.33 97.45
CA SER A 5 5.41 -18.96 96.51
C SER A 5 5.36 -18.25 95.15
N GLU A 6 6.50 -17.64 94.85
CA GLU A 6 6.78 -17.01 93.57
C GLU A 6 6.82 -18.07 92.50
N ALA A 7 6.08 -17.83 91.40
CA ALA A 7 6.20 -18.58 90.16
C ALA A 7 7.04 -17.82 89.17
N VAL A 8 8.23 -18.35 88.88
CA VAL A 8 9.14 -17.92 87.87
C VAL A 8 8.58 -18.24 86.48
N ALA A 9 8.35 -17.23 85.66
CA ALA A 9 7.98 -17.40 84.25
C ALA A 9 9.22 -17.66 83.40
N PRO A 10 9.17 -18.61 82.43
CA PRO A 10 10.28 -18.80 81.51
C PRO A 10 10.29 -17.71 80.43
N ALA A 11 11.47 -17.14 80.16
CA ALA A 11 11.73 -16.20 79.09
C ALA A 11 11.58 -16.88 77.73
N ALA A 12 10.55 -16.49 76.98
CA ALA A 12 10.42 -16.85 75.59
C ALA A 12 11.32 -15.96 74.73
N SER A 13 12.37 -16.53 74.18
CA SER A 13 13.19 -15.91 73.12
C SER A 13 12.35 -15.78 71.83
N GLN A 14 11.92 -14.59 71.53
CA GLN A 14 11.37 -14.24 70.24
C GLN A 14 12.52 -13.94 69.30
N ASP A 15 12.99 -14.97 68.57
CA ASP A 15 13.72 -14.76 67.33
C ASP A 15 12.74 -14.25 66.26
N ALA A 16 12.59 -12.94 66.18
CA ALA A 16 11.92 -12.28 65.08
C ALA A 16 12.75 -12.46 63.80
N VAL A 17 12.38 -13.49 63.01
CA VAL A 17 12.87 -13.62 61.62
C VAL A 17 12.39 -12.37 60.85
N ALA A 18 13.31 -11.44 60.59
CA ALA A 18 13.04 -10.31 59.74
C ALA A 18 12.52 -10.80 58.36
N PRO A 19 11.44 -10.25 57.85
CA PRO A 19 10.98 -10.62 56.51
C PRO A 19 12.13 -10.31 55.52
N GLY A 20 12.63 -11.39 54.88
CA GLY A 20 13.70 -11.30 53.90
C GLY A 20 13.38 -10.19 52.87
N SER A 21 14.19 -9.18 52.81
CA SER A 21 14.13 -8.13 51.78
C SER A 21 14.24 -8.81 50.42
N VAL A 22 13.11 -8.87 49.69
CA VAL A 22 13.13 -9.24 48.29
C VAL A 22 14.10 -8.28 47.57
N PRO A 23 15.19 -8.79 46.97
CA PRO A 23 16.16 -7.90 46.34
C PRO A 23 15.43 -7.08 45.28
N ALA A 24 15.50 -5.76 45.39
CA ALA A 24 14.92 -4.85 44.41
C ALA A 24 15.53 -5.17 43.04
N SER A 25 14.74 -5.81 42.18
CA SER A 25 15.18 -6.18 40.83
C SER A 25 15.75 -4.95 40.14
N SER A 26 16.96 -5.07 39.62
CA SER A 26 17.64 -3.96 38.94
C SER A 26 16.77 -3.42 37.80
N ARG A 27 16.95 -2.16 37.41
CA ARG A 27 16.25 -1.63 36.21
C ARG A 27 16.51 -2.52 35.01
N LEU A 28 17.71 -3.09 34.90
CA LEU A 28 18.06 -4.03 33.84
C LEU A 28 17.26 -5.32 33.90
N ASP A 29 17.07 -5.91 35.10
CA ASP A 29 16.26 -7.15 35.24
C ASP A 29 14.80 -6.90 34.85
N ARG A 30 14.23 -5.76 35.20
CA ARG A 30 12.88 -5.36 34.79
C ARG A 30 12.75 -5.21 33.27
N VAL A 31 13.74 -4.61 32.63
CA VAL A 31 13.80 -4.46 31.17
C VAL A 31 13.94 -5.83 30.51
N ILE A 32 14.85 -6.67 30.98
CA ILE A 32 15.03 -8.05 30.47
C ILE A 32 13.74 -8.87 30.62
N TRP A 33 13.11 -8.80 31.80
CA TRP A 33 11.82 -9.48 32.04
C TRP A 33 10.69 -8.97 31.14
N ALA A 34 10.61 -7.67 30.93
CA ALA A 34 9.64 -7.07 30.00
C ALA A 34 9.92 -7.49 28.55
N LEU A 35 11.17 -7.50 28.12
CA LEU A 35 11.58 -7.92 26.78
C LEU A 35 11.32 -9.42 26.54
N THR A 36 11.68 -10.29 27.51
CA THR A 36 11.42 -11.74 27.40
C THR A 36 9.93 -12.05 27.43
N GLY A 37 9.14 -11.32 28.19
CA GLY A 37 7.68 -11.41 28.19
C GLY A 37 7.08 -10.97 26.85
N LEU A 38 7.61 -9.90 26.26
CA LEU A 38 7.18 -9.38 24.97
C LEU A 38 7.52 -10.36 23.84
N THR A 39 8.74 -10.89 23.81
CA THR A 39 9.20 -11.85 22.78
C THR A 39 8.37 -13.14 22.85
N ARG A 40 8.13 -13.70 24.03
CA ARG A 40 7.28 -14.90 24.18
C ARG A 40 5.83 -14.67 23.73
N ARG A 41 5.30 -13.47 23.93
CA ARG A 41 3.91 -13.13 23.52
C ARG A 41 3.76 -12.87 22.02
N HIS A 42 4.82 -12.42 21.33
CA HIS A 42 4.81 -12.00 19.93
C HIS A 42 5.81 -12.81 19.08
N TRP A 43 6.18 -14.02 19.52
CA TRP A 43 7.24 -14.84 18.92
C TRP A 43 7.04 -15.08 17.42
N LEU A 44 5.78 -15.30 16.98
CA LEU A 44 5.48 -15.55 15.57
C LEU A 44 5.77 -14.30 14.71
N LEU A 45 5.37 -13.11 15.18
CA LEU A 45 5.75 -11.86 14.51
C LEU A 45 7.29 -11.69 14.50
N GLY A 46 7.95 -11.97 15.61
CA GLY A 46 9.41 -11.89 15.71
C GLY A 46 10.11 -12.80 14.70
N LEU A 47 9.64 -14.03 14.56
CA LEU A 47 10.15 -14.98 13.55
C LEU A 47 9.93 -14.47 12.12
N LEU A 48 8.72 -13.98 11.81
CA LEU A 48 8.38 -13.44 10.49
C LEU A 48 9.20 -12.18 10.17
N LEU A 49 9.39 -11.28 11.14
CA LEU A 49 10.24 -10.10 10.97
C LEU A 49 11.70 -10.48 10.74
N ALA A 50 12.21 -11.48 11.45
CA ALA A 50 13.58 -11.97 11.23
C ALA A 50 13.75 -12.56 9.83
N ALA A 51 12.80 -13.40 9.37
CA ALA A 51 12.82 -13.93 8.01
C ALA A 51 12.69 -12.82 6.96
N GLY A 52 11.76 -11.89 7.15
CA GLY A 52 11.59 -10.73 6.26
C GLY A 52 12.80 -9.81 6.22
N LEU A 53 13.49 -9.62 7.35
CA LEU A 53 14.74 -8.85 7.41
C LEU A 53 15.87 -9.56 6.64
N VAL A 54 16.02 -10.87 6.82
CA VAL A 54 17.02 -11.66 6.07
C VAL A 54 16.81 -11.54 4.56
N LEU A 55 15.55 -11.63 4.09
CA LEU A 55 15.25 -11.46 2.67
C LEU A 55 15.61 -10.05 2.17
N ARG A 56 15.35 -9.01 2.96
CA ARG A 56 15.70 -7.62 2.63
C ARG A 56 17.20 -7.39 2.59
N LEU A 57 17.94 -7.95 3.54
CA LEU A 57 19.40 -7.91 3.52
C LEU A 57 19.97 -8.65 2.31
N LEU A 58 19.40 -9.78 1.94
CA LEU A 58 19.78 -10.50 0.72
C LEU A 58 19.50 -9.67 -0.54
N ALA A 59 18.36 -8.97 -0.61
CA ALA A 59 18.04 -8.09 -1.72
C ALA A 59 19.01 -6.90 -1.80
N GLN A 60 19.30 -6.27 -0.66
CA GLN A 60 20.24 -5.15 -0.60
C GLN A 60 21.66 -5.55 -0.99
N VAL A 61 22.13 -6.72 -0.57
CA VAL A 61 23.45 -7.25 -0.96
C VAL A 61 23.43 -7.75 -2.41
N GLY A 62 22.30 -8.28 -2.86
CA GLY A 62 22.13 -8.83 -4.21
C GLY A 62 22.19 -7.77 -5.30
N TYR A 63 21.75 -6.55 -5.00
CA TYR A 63 21.53 -5.51 -6.00
C TYR A 63 22.00 -4.14 -5.50
N GLU A 64 23.20 -3.75 -5.90
CA GLU A 64 23.78 -2.46 -5.50
C GLU A 64 23.83 -1.51 -6.70
N PRO A 65 23.40 -0.23 -6.54
CA PRO A 65 22.79 0.40 -5.36
C PRO A 65 21.31 0.09 -5.20
N ALA A 66 20.58 -0.22 -6.25
CA ALA A 66 19.16 -0.57 -6.28
C ALA A 66 18.81 -1.22 -7.61
N LEU A 67 17.64 -1.85 -7.71
CA LEU A 67 17.07 -2.27 -8.98
C LEU A 67 16.46 -1.07 -9.71
N LEU A 68 16.61 -1.05 -11.03
CA LEU A 68 15.93 -0.11 -11.91
C LEU A 68 15.00 -0.86 -12.86
N TYR A 69 13.81 -0.32 -12.99
CA TYR A 69 12.82 -0.70 -13.98
C TYR A 69 12.73 0.39 -15.04
N ILE A 70 12.03 0.13 -16.15
CA ILE A 70 11.90 1.12 -17.23
C ILE A 70 11.30 2.44 -16.71
N ASP A 71 10.29 2.36 -15.84
CA ASP A 71 9.65 3.54 -15.25
C ASP A 71 10.53 4.24 -14.21
N SER A 72 11.53 3.58 -13.63
CA SER A 72 12.45 4.20 -12.67
C SER A 72 13.12 5.44 -13.27
N MET A 73 13.36 5.41 -14.60
CA MET A 73 13.97 6.52 -15.31
C MET A 73 13.09 7.75 -15.29
N LYS A 74 11.77 7.60 -15.44
CA LYS A 74 10.81 8.73 -15.38
C LYS A 74 10.92 9.47 -14.04
N TYR A 75 11.02 8.73 -12.94
CA TYR A 75 11.12 9.31 -11.59
C TYR A 75 12.48 9.93 -11.32
N LEU A 76 13.57 9.30 -11.77
CA LEU A 76 14.92 9.81 -11.61
C LEU A 76 15.15 11.08 -12.42
N PHE A 77 14.64 11.16 -13.65
CA PHE A 77 14.74 12.36 -14.49
C PHE A 77 13.89 13.51 -13.96
N GLY A 78 12.76 13.24 -13.33
CA GLY A 78 11.93 14.25 -12.66
C GLY A 78 12.64 14.97 -11.49
N THR A 79 13.85 14.53 -11.11
CA THR A 79 14.66 15.14 -10.05
C THR A 79 15.69 16.17 -10.53
N HIS A 80 15.58 16.72 -11.72
CA HIS A 80 16.57 17.64 -12.35
C HIS A 80 17.96 17.04 -12.63
N LEU A 81 18.19 15.76 -12.36
CA LEU A 81 19.46 15.09 -12.61
C LEU A 81 19.68 14.75 -14.09
N GLY A 82 18.69 14.99 -14.92
CA GLY A 82 18.76 14.80 -16.36
C GLY A 82 17.96 15.88 -17.08
N THR A 83 18.59 17.01 -17.35
CA THR A 83 18.03 18.10 -18.13
C THR A 83 17.68 17.74 -19.59
N GLN A 84 17.88 16.49 -20.00
CA GLN A 84 17.68 16.03 -21.38
C GLN A 84 16.52 15.06 -21.56
N PHE A 85 15.83 14.66 -20.51
CA PHE A 85 14.64 13.81 -20.61
C PHE A 85 13.42 14.56 -20.13
N ASN A 86 12.74 15.16 -21.07
CA ASN A 86 11.45 15.77 -20.83
C ASN A 86 10.37 14.69 -21.04
N GLN A 87 9.59 14.34 -20.04
CA GLN A 87 8.42 13.46 -20.21
C GLN A 87 7.45 14.03 -21.25
N SER A 88 7.43 15.37 -21.40
CA SER A 88 6.64 16.06 -22.42
C SER A 88 7.02 15.67 -23.85
N ASP A 89 8.25 15.18 -24.08
CA ASP A 89 8.68 14.74 -25.42
C ASP A 89 7.96 13.47 -25.87
N LEU A 90 7.39 12.70 -24.91
CA LEU A 90 6.54 11.55 -25.19
C LEU A 90 5.05 11.90 -25.23
N GLY A 91 4.68 13.17 -25.02
CA GLY A 91 3.30 13.63 -25.00
C GLY A 91 2.45 13.10 -23.83
N SER A 92 3.06 12.36 -22.88
CA SER A 92 2.39 11.81 -21.70
C SER A 92 3.30 11.79 -20.50
N TYR A 93 2.75 11.99 -19.29
CA TYR A 93 3.51 12.04 -18.04
C TYR A 93 2.75 11.41 -16.87
N ASP A 94 3.52 10.75 -15.99
CA ASP A 94 3.05 10.18 -14.73
C ASP A 94 3.20 11.19 -13.58
N PRO A 95 2.44 11.04 -12.47
CA PRO A 95 2.63 11.86 -11.29
C PRO A 95 4.04 11.65 -10.69
N ILE A 96 4.73 12.73 -10.33
CA ILE A 96 6.09 12.68 -9.77
C ILE A 96 6.15 12.86 -8.24
N GLY A 97 5.04 12.59 -7.55
CA GLY A 97 5.00 12.70 -6.07
C GLY A 97 6.05 11.83 -5.39
N TYR A 98 6.37 10.66 -5.94
CA TYR A 98 7.45 9.82 -5.45
C TYR A 98 8.83 10.52 -5.57
N SER A 99 9.09 11.18 -6.70
CA SER A 99 10.32 11.95 -6.89
C SER A 99 10.44 13.09 -5.88
N LEU A 100 9.34 13.80 -5.61
CA LEU A 100 9.31 14.92 -4.67
C LEU A 100 9.45 14.49 -3.21
N LEU A 101 8.77 13.41 -2.81
CA LEU A 101 8.69 13.00 -1.41
C LEU A 101 9.85 12.08 -0.97
N VAL A 102 10.42 11.30 -1.88
CA VAL A 102 11.46 10.32 -1.56
C VAL A 102 12.77 10.62 -2.28
N LEU A 103 12.75 10.73 -3.62
CA LEU A 103 14.02 10.82 -4.36
C LEU A 103 14.75 12.13 -4.07
N HIS A 104 14.09 13.29 -4.15
CA HIS A 104 14.70 14.59 -3.86
C HIS A 104 15.35 14.63 -2.46
N PRO A 105 14.64 14.28 -1.35
CA PRO A 105 15.24 14.31 -0.03
C PRO A 105 16.40 13.32 0.13
N VAL A 106 16.27 12.10 -0.42
CA VAL A 106 17.25 11.03 -0.19
C VAL A 106 18.49 11.19 -1.09
N LEU A 107 18.34 11.79 -2.27
CA LEU A 107 19.47 12.02 -3.18
C LEU A 107 20.48 13.07 -2.66
N ILE A 108 20.17 13.80 -1.58
CA ILE A 108 21.17 14.61 -0.85
C ILE A 108 22.36 13.74 -0.41
N PHE A 109 22.13 12.46 -0.15
CA PHE A 109 23.16 11.49 0.22
C PHE A 109 23.91 10.89 -0.99
N GLU A 110 23.55 11.32 -2.21
CA GLU A 110 24.18 10.89 -3.46
C GLU A 110 24.28 9.37 -3.65
N ASN A 111 23.33 8.61 -3.09
CA ASN A 111 23.34 7.14 -3.19
C ASN A 111 21.93 6.54 -3.20
N LEU A 112 21.57 5.88 -4.30
CA LEU A 112 20.29 5.20 -4.46
C LEU A 112 20.07 4.03 -3.49
N SER A 113 21.13 3.47 -2.89
CA SER A 113 20.96 2.44 -1.86
C SER A 113 20.14 2.92 -0.68
N PHE A 114 20.22 4.21 -0.31
CA PHE A 114 19.40 4.77 0.74
C PHE A 114 17.91 4.77 0.41
N VAL A 115 17.56 4.92 -0.87
CA VAL A 115 16.16 4.83 -1.32
C VAL A 115 15.65 3.40 -1.11
N ALA A 116 16.41 2.39 -1.55
CA ALA A 116 16.04 0.98 -1.34
C ALA A 116 15.95 0.63 0.15
N VAL A 117 16.91 1.07 0.97
CA VAL A 117 16.86 0.89 2.44
C VAL A 117 15.61 1.54 3.03
N LEU A 118 15.27 2.77 2.62
CA LEU A 118 14.06 3.47 3.11
C LEU A 118 12.79 2.70 2.73
N GLN A 119 12.72 2.15 1.51
CA GLN A 119 11.61 1.33 1.06
C GLN A 119 11.50 0.01 1.85
N HIS A 120 12.61 -0.67 2.12
CA HIS A 120 12.63 -1.84 3.00
C HIS A 120 12.19 -1.53 4.43
N LEU A 121 12.63 -0.40 4.98
CA LEU A 121 12.16 0.07 6.28
C LEU A 121 10.66 0.39 6.25
N GLY A 122 10.16 0.94 5.15
CA GLY A 122 8.73 1.16 4.91
C GLY A 122 7.94 -0.15 4.97
N GLY A 123 8.38 -1.21 4.32
CA GLY A 123 7.77 -2.54 4.36
C GLY A 123 7.71 -3.14 5.77
N LEU A 124 8.81 -3.03 6.52
CA LEU A 124 8.86 -3.46 7.93
C LEU A 124 7.94 -2.61 8.82
N ALA A 125 7.94 -1.30 8.64
CA ALA A 125 7.09 -0.37 9.40
C ALA A 125 5.59 -0.61 9.15
N MET A 126 5.18 -0.81 7.90
CA MET A 126 3.81 -1.18 7.54
C MET A 126 3.38 -2.46 8.26
N THR A 127 4.23 -3.48 8.24
CA THR A 127 3.99 -4.75 8.93
C THR A 127 3.74 -4.56 10.42
N VAL A 128 4.63 -3.84 11.10
CA VAL A 128 4.51 -3.57 12.55
C VAL A 128 3.27 -2.74 12.86
N ALA A 129 2.99 -1.70 12.06
CA ALA A 129 1.83 -0.83 12.25
C ALA A 129 0.50 -1.60 12.08
N LEU A 130 0.36 -2.41 11.03
CA LEU A 130 -0.81 -3.24 10.78
C LEU A 130 -1.00 -4.30 11.86
N TYR A 131 0.08 -4.97 12.28
CA TYR A 131 0.04 -5.93 13.38
C TYR A 131 -0.42 -5.28 14.68
N ALA A 132 0.20 -4.15 15.04
CA ALA A 132 -0.15 -3.40 16.25
C ALA A 132 -1.62 -2.94 16.22
N LEU A 133 -2.09 -2.44 15.08
CA LEU A 133 -3.49 -2.08 14.87
C LEU A 133 -4.41 -3.26 15.14
N MET A 134 -4.15 -4.43 14.52
CA MET A 134 -4.99 -5.62 14.68
C MET A 134 -5.04 -6.10 16.13
N VAL A 135 -3.89 -6.19 16.81
CA VAL A 135 -3.83 -6.59 18.22
C VAL A 135 -4.55 -5.57 19.10
N ARG A 136 -4.35 -4.26 18.88
CA ARG A 136 -5.06 -3.18 19.58
C ARG A 136 -6.57 -3.26 19.41
N ARG A 137 -7.04 -3.66 18.23
CA ARG A 137 -8.48 -3.86 17.93
C ARG A 137 -9.01 -5.21 18.45
N GLY A 138 -8.17 -5.97 19.15
CA GLY A 138 -8.53 -7.21 19.84
C GLY A 138 -8.60 -8.45 18.96
N LEU A 139 -7.84 -8.46 17.86
CA LEU A 139 -7.59 -9.68 17.09
C LEU A 139 -6.57 -10.56 17.83
N THR A 140 -6.62 -11.87 17.61
CA THR A 140 -5.61 -12.77 18.17
C THR A 140 -4.25 -12.55 17.53
N ARG A 141 -3.18 -12.64 18.33
CA ARG A 141 -1.80 -12.32 17.88
C ARG A 141 -1.33 -13.18 16.71
N TRP A 142 -1.67 -14.48 16.74
CA TRP A 142 -1.29 -15.38 15.66
C TRP A 142 -1.99 -15.02 14.33
N LEU A 143 -3.28 -14.68 14.38
CA LEU A 143 -4.05 -14.25 13.21
C LEU A 143 -3.48 -12.92 12.65
N ALA A 144 -3.16 -11.98 13.53
CA ALA A 144 -2.53 -10.73 13.16
C ALA A 144 -1.14 -10.95 12.51
N ALA A 145 -0.33 -11.87 13.06
CA ALA A 145 0.97 -12.20 12.49
C ALA A 145 0.86 -12.88 11.11
N LEU A 146 -0.08 -13.83 10.97
CA LEU A 146 -0.32 -14.47 9.67
C LEU A 146 -0.87 -13.49 8.63
N ALA A 147 -1.73 -12.55 9.03
CA ALA A 147 -2.27 -11.56 8.11
C ALA A 147 -1.20 -10.60 7.55
N VAL A 148 -0.14 -10.29 8.32
CA VAL A 148 0.96 -9.45 7.84
C VAL A 148 2.12 -10.24 7.20
N ALA A 149 2.11 -11.56 7.27
CA ALA A 149 3.15 -12.40 6.66
C ALA A 149 3.35 -12.13 5.16
N PRO A 150 2.28 -11.90 4.35
CA PRO A 150 2.43 -11.52 2.96
C PRO A 150 3.33 -10.30 2.73
N VAL A 151 3.18 -9.24 3.51
CA VAL A 151 4.02 -8.02 3.38
C VAL A 151 5.50 -8.30 3.62
N LEU A 152 5.81 -9.27 4.49
CA LEU A 152 7.19 -9.63 4.85
C LEU A 152 7.85 -10.57 3.88
N LEU A 153 7.07 -11.53 3.34
CA LEU A 153 7.61 -12.71 2.67
C LEU A 153 7.33 -12.74 1.16
N ASP A 154 6.40 -11.91 0.65
CA ASP A 154 6.14 -11.90 -0.79
C ASP A 154 7.32 -11.33 -1.56
N SER A 155 7.86 -12.11 -2.46
CA SER A 155 9.05 -11.77 -3.23
C SER A 155 8.86 -10.65 -4.24
N TYR A 156 7.62 -10.42 -4.70
CA TYR A 156 7.31 -9.29 -5.57
C TYR A 156 7.23 -7.98 -4.78
N GLN A 157 6.75 -8.04 -3.54
CA GLN A 157 6.86 -6.93 -2.60
C GLN A 157 8.33 -6.59 -2.33
N LEU A 158 9.15 -7.61 -2.05
CA LEU A 158 10.57 -7.46 -1.84
C LEU A 158 11.28 -6.87 -3.07
N ASN A 159 10.90 -7.30 -4.28
CA ASN A 159 11.41 -6.75 -5.53
C ASN A 159 11.02 -5.28 -5.70
N ALA A 160 9.76 -4.91 -5.41
CA ALA A 160 9.31 -3.53 -5.45
C ALA A 160 10.05 -2.65 -4.44
N GLU A 161 10.33 -3.16 -3.23
CA GLU A 161 11.10 -2.45 -2.21
C GLU A 161 12.57 -2.24 -2.62
N GLN A 162 13.17 -3.14 -3.41
CA GLN A 162 14.54 -2.97 -3.93
C GLN A 162 14.59 -2.09 -5.17
N THR A 163 13.46 -1.86 -5.84
CA THR A 163 13.38 -1.12 -7.11
C THR A 163 13.05 0.36 -6.85
N ILE A 164 13.64 1.26 -7.63
CA ILE A 164 13.32 2.70 -7.59
C ILE A 164 11.95 2.92 -8.25
N MET A 165 10.88 2.80 -7.45
CA MET A 165 9.50 2.80 -7.91
C MET A 165 8.55 3.37 -6.83
N PRO A 166 7.41 3.96 -7.21
CA PRO A 166 6.49 4.63 -6.29
C PRO A 166 5.64 3.66 -5.44
N ASP A 167 5.64 2.37 -5.77
CA ASP A 167 4.71 1.38 -5.23
C ASP A 167 4.75 1.32 -3.71
N VAL A 168 5.94 1.22 -3.12
CA VAL A 168 6.11 1.11 -1.67
C VAL A 168 5.68 2.38 -0.93
N LEU A 169 5.98 3.57 -1.47
CA LEU A 169 5.52 4.82 -0.87
C LEU A 169 3.99 4.93 -0.91
N PHE A 170 3.38 4.50 -2.01
CA PHE A 170 1.92 4.43 -2.12
C PHE A 170 1.33 3.53 -1.03
N GLU A 171 1.87 2.33 -0.85
CA GLU A 171 1.43 1.39 0.20
C GLU A 171 1.63 1.95 1.62
N VAL A 172 2.75 2.63 1.87
CA VAL A 172 3.02 3.29 3.17
C VAL A 172 1.95 4.33 3.47
N LEU A 173 1.58 5.16 2.49
CA LEU A 173 0.55 6.19 2.65
C LEU A 173 -0.85 5.58 2.82
N LEU A 174 -1.17 4.52 2.06
CA LEU A 174 -2.40 3.74 2.22
C LEU A 174 -2.51 3.15 3.63
N VAL A 175 -1.47 2.47 4.10
CA VAL A 175 -1.42 1.87 5.44
C VAL A 175 -1.46 2.94 6.52
N ALA A 176 -0.74 4.05 6.36
CA ALA A 176 -0.78 5.17 7.30
C ALA A 176 -2.21 5.71 7.45
N GLY A 177 -2.92 5.96 6.35
CA GLY A 177 -4.30 6.40 6.38
C GLY A 177 -5.23 5.41 7.10
N ILE A 178 -5.13 4.11 6.78
CA ILE A 178 -5.89 3.04 7.43
C ILE A 178 -5.60 2.99 8.94
N VAL A 179 -4.31 2.99 9.32
CA VAL A 179 -3.88 2.89 10.72
C VAL A 179 -4.34 4.11 11.51
N LEU A 180 -4.15 5.32 10.99
CA LEU A 180 -4.56 6.57 11.65
C LEU A 180 -6.07 6.58 11.91
N LEU A 181 -6.86 6.25 10.90
CA LEU A 181 -8.32 6.25 11.03
C LEU A 181 -8.83 5.14 11.95
N LEU A 182 -8.18 3.97 11.96
CA LEU A 182 -8.60 2.82 12.76
C LEU A 182 -7.94 2.73 14.13
N TRP A 183 -6.93 3.55 14.46
CA TRP A 183 -6.19 3.42 15.72
C TRP A 183 -7.09 3.49 16.97
N PRO A 184 -7.98 4.47 17.16
CA PRO A 184 -9.06 4.42 18.15
C PRO A 184 -10.33 3.83 17.53
N PRO A 185 -11.27 3.36 18.34
CA PRO A 185 -12.59 2.90 17.88
C PRO A 185 -13.38 3.96 17.10
N ARG A 186 -13.13 5.24 17.40
CA ARG A 186 -13.66 6.40 16.68
C ARG A 186 -12.53 7.40 16.49
N PRO A 187 -12.26 7.82 15.25
CA PRO A 187 -11.17 8.75 15.00
C PRO A 187 -11.47 10.12 15.61
N ALA A 188 -10.51 10.64 16.37
CA ALA A 188 -10.50 12.06 16.74
C ALA A 188 -10.26 12.91 15.50
N LEU A 189 -10.65 14.18 15.53
CA LEU A 189 -10.52 15.10 14.39
C LEU A 189 -9.08 15.17 13.85
N ALA A 190 -8.08 15.20 14.73
CA ALA A 190 -6.67 15.17 14.33
C ALA A 190 -6.32 13.93 13.49
N LEU A 191 -6.87 12.76 13.82
CA LEU A 191 -6.65 11.53 13.06
C LEU A 191 -7.41 11.51 11.74
N VAL A 192 -8.57 12.20 11.65
CA VAL A 192 -9.26 12.42 10.38
C VAL A 192 -8.43 13.33 9.47
N ILE A 193 -7.85 14.41 10.02
CA ILE A 193 -6.93 15.30 9.29
C ILE A 193 -5.74 14.50 8.74
N LEU A 194 -5.01 13.81 9.60
CA LEU A 194 -3.81 13.06 9.21
C LEU A 194 -4.14 11.90 8.25
N GLY A 195 -5.24 11.19 8.47
CA GLY A 195 -5.71 10.13 7.57
C GLY A 195 -6.12 10.66 6.20
N GLY A 196 -6.80 11.80 6.16
CA GLY A 196 -7.15 12.50 4.93
C GLY A 196 -5.93 12.96 4.15
N LEU A 197 -4.94 13.56 4.84
CA LEU A 197 -3.67 13.96 4.23
C LEU A 197 -2.88 12.75 3.69
N ALA A 198 -2.83 11.63 4.44
CA ALA A 198 -2.13 10.42 4.01
C ALA A 198 -2.77 9.81 2.75
N PHE A 199 -4.10 9.67 2.73
CA PHE A 199 -4.81 9.19 1.55
C PHE A 199 -4.69 10.16 0.37
N GLY A 200 -4.84 11.46 0.60
CA GLY A 200 -4.68 12.47 -0.44
C GLY A 200 -3.26 12.52 -1.02
N ALA A 201 -2.23 12.39 -0.18
CA ALA A 201 -0.84 12.37 -0.63
C ALA A 201 -0.49 11.11 -1.44
N SER A 202 -1.30 10.04 -1.37
CA SER A 202 -1.09 8.85 -2.18
C SER A 202 -1.41 9.06 -3.67
N ALA A 203 -2.31 10.00 -4.01
CA ALA A 203 -2.72 10.26 -5.39
C ALA A 203 -1.59 10.86 -6.27
N PRO A 204 -0.81 11.88 -5.83
CA PRO A 204 0.37 12.32 -6.56
C PRO A 204 1.49 11.29 -6.65
N VAL A 205 1.47 10.24 -5.83
CA VAL A 205 2.42 9.12 -5.90
C VAL A 205 1.97 8.09 -6.93
N ARG A 206 0.68 7.72 -6.88
CA ARG A 206 0.01 6.86 -7.87
C ARG A 206 -1.44 7.31 -8.02
N GLN A 207 -1.86 7.63 -9.23
CA GLN A 207 -3.17 8.21 -9.51
C GLN A 207 -4.34 7.41 -8.91
N VAL A 208 -4.22 6.08 -8.82
CA VAL A 208 -5.23 5.22 -8.20
C VAL A 208 -5.57 5.59 -6.75
N GLY A 209 -4.69 6.35 -6.07
CA GLY A 209 -4.91 6.89 -4.73
C GLY A 209 -6.14 7.81 -4.63
N GLU A 210 -6.60 8.40 -5.76
CA GLU A 210 -7.83 9.20 -5.80
C GLU A 210 -9.05 8.41 -5.31
N ALA A 211 -9.10 7.13 -5.59
CA ALA A 211 -10.22 6.27 -5.20
C ALA A 211 -10.37 6.09 -3.68
N LEU A 212 -9.32 6.37 -2.89
CA LEU A 212 -9.32 6.19 -1.43
C LEU A 212 -10.23 7.16 -0.68
N ILE A 213 -10.65 8.27 -1.31
CA ILE A 213 -11.62 9.19 -0.69
C ILE A 213 -12.94 8.47 -0.37
N VAL A 214 -13.37 7.56 -1.22
CA VAL A 214 -14.67 6.87 -1.09
C VAL A 214 -14.73 6.02 0.19
N PRO A 215 -13.86 5.02 0.40
CA PRO A 215 -13.87 4.23 1.64
C PRO A 215 -13.52 5.05 2.87
N GLY A 216 -12.63 6.05 2.76
CA GLY A 216 -12.28 6.97 3.83
C GLY A 216 -13.49 7.78 4.30
N LEU A 217 -14.22 8.39 3.36
CA LEU A 217 -15.40 9.19 3.66
C LEU A 217 -16.54 8.35 4.25
N ILE A 218 -16.83 7.19 3.67
CA ILE A 218 -17.82 6.24 4.19
C ILE A 218 -17.49 5.90 5.64
N TYR A 219 -16.22 5.59 5.93
CA TYR A 219 -15.79 5.21 7.27
C TYR A 219 -15.95 6.37 8.27
N VAL A 220 -15.44 7.57 7.99
CA VAL A 220 -15.45 8.68 8.97
C VAL A 220 -16.88 9.15 9.27
N VAL A 221 -17.75 9.16 8.26
CA VAL A 221 -19.16 9.49 8.42
C VAL A 221 -19.91 8.42 9.23
N ALA A 222 -19.65 7.13 8.95
CA ALA A 222 -20.28 6.03 9.66
C ALA A 222 -19.79 5.88 11.10
N ALA A 223 -18.53 6.18 11.39
CA ALA A 223 -17.93 6.09 12.72
C ALA A 223 -18.33 7.25 13.63
N ALA A 224 -18.69 8.41 13.08
CA ALA A 224 -19.05 9.60 13.83
C ALA A 224 -20.45 9.50 14.45
N ARG A 225 -20.63 10.09 15.66
CA ARG A 225 -21.92 10.20 16.35
C ARG A 225 -22.52 11.60 16.20
N GLY A 226 -23.78 11.63 15.82
CA GLY A 226 -24.50 12.87 15.60
C GLY A 226 -24.22 13.52 14.23
N TRP A 227 -25.19 14.23 13.69
CA TRP A 227 -25.14 14.75 12.33
C TRP A 227 -24.06 15.84 12.14
N ARG A 228 -23.86 16.71 13.15
CA ARG A 228 -22.83 17.76 13.11
C ARG A 228 -21.41 17.18 13.02
N THR A 229 -21.12 16.17 13.84
CA THR A 229 -19.81 15.47 13.80
C THR A 229 -19.61 14.72 12.49
N ARG A 230 -20.65 14.13 11.92
CA ARG A 230 -20.60 13.48 10.60
C ARG A 230 -20.25 14.47 9.51
N LEU A 231 -20.95 15.61 9.48
CA LEU A 231 -20.66 16.68 8.52
C LEU A 231 -19.25 17.24 8.70
N LEU A 232 -18.83 17.53 9.94
CA LEU A 232 -17.49 18.04 10.22
C LEU A 232 -16.41 17.05 9.79
N HIS A 233 -16.51 15.78 10.21
CA HIS A 233 -15.52 14.75 9.82
C HIS A 233 -15.51 14.52 8.31
N GLY A 234 -16.67 14.48 7.66
CA GLY A 234 -16.77 14.37 6.21
C GLY A 234 -16.11 15.55 5.49
N ALA A 235 -16.43 16.78 5.88
CA ALA A 235 -15.86 17.99 5.29
C ALA A 235 -14.33 18.06 5.49
N VAL A 236 -13.86 17.78 6.72
CA VAL A 236 -12.43 17.77 7.04
C VAL A 236 -11.70 16.67 6.26
N MET A 237 -12.27 15.46 6.18
CA MET A 237 -11.69 14.36 5.39
C MET A 237 -11.55 14.78 3.92
N THR A 238 -12.61 15.34 3.32
CA THR A 238 -12.60 15.79 1.92
C THR A 238 -11.58 16.90 1.69
N PHE A 239 -11.55 17.90 2.57
CA PHE A 239 -10.61 19.02 2.45
C PHE A 239 -9.15 18.55 2.59
N CYS A 240 -8.84 17.76 3.62
CA CYS A 240 -7.48 17.27 3.87
C CYS A 240 -7.03 16.27 2.81
N PHE A 241 -7.96 15.51 2.22
CA PHE A 241 -7.67 14.65 1.08
C PHE A 241 -7.36 15.47 -0.18
N ALA A 242 -8.16 16.50 -0.46
CA ALA A 242 -7.97 17.33 -1.65
C ALA A 242 -6.69 18.20 -1.59
N LEU A 243 -6.24 18.56 -0.39
CA LEU A 243 -5.12 19.50 -0.20
C LEU A 243 -3.80 19.03 -0.87
N PRO A 244 -3.29 17.80 -0.68
CA PRO A 244 -2.09 17.34 -1.37
C PRO A 244 -2.28 17.22 -2.89
N ILE A 245 -3.49 16.84 -3.34
CA ILE A 245 -3.83 16.71 -4.76
C ILE A 245 -3.79 18.08 -5.44
N VAL A 246 -4.53 19.04 -4.91
CA VAL A 246 -4.58 20.40 -5.44
C VAL A 246 -3.20 21.08 -5.36
N GLY A 247 -2.47 20.85 -4.26
CA GLY A 247 -1.09 21.33 -4.12
C GLY A 247 -0.18 20.80 -5.22
N TYR A 248 -0.26 19.50 -5.51
CA TYR A 248 0.49 18.89 -6.59
C TYR A 248 0.06 19.41 -7.97
N MET A 249 -1.26 19.48 -8.25
CA MET A 249 -1.77 19.99 -9.53
C MET A 249 -1.35 21.45 -9.77
N THR A 250 -1.32 22.26 -8.70
CA THR A 250 -0.79 23.63 -8.77
C THR A 250 0.71 23.63 -9.09
N TYR A 251 1.49 22.78 -8.45
CA TYR A 251 2.91 22.60 -8.74
C TYR A 251 3.13 22.14 -10.19
N SER A 252 2.33 21.18 -10.66
CA SER A 252 2.34 20.69 -12.05
C SER A 252 2.09 21.82 -13.05
N ALA A 253 1.07 22.65 -12.81
CA ALA A 253 0.72 23.76 -13.68
C ALA A 253 1.76 24.88 -13.67
N VAL A 254 2.25 25.29 -12.48
CA VAL A 254 3.10 26.48 -12.32
C VAL A 254 4.58 26.18 -12.59
N THR A 255 5.06 25.02 -12.11
CA THR A 255 6.51 24.70 -12.14
C THR A 255 6.88 23.76 -13.28
N LEU A 256 6.05 22.74 -13.54
CA LEU A 256 6.33 21.76 -14.60
C LEU A 256 5.74 22.17 -15.95
N HIS A 257 4.78 23.09 -15.95
CA HIS A 257 4.04 23.53 -17.14
C HIS A 257 3.27 22.40 -17.87
N TYR A 258 2.86 21.37 -17.11
CA TYR A 258 2.10 20.23 -17.64
C TYR A 258 0.58 20.44 -17.61
N GLY A 259 0.09 21.48 -16.91
CA GLY A 259 -1.33 21.74 -16.73
C GLY A 259 -1.79 21.48 -15.28
N PHE A 260 -3.03 21.89 -14.97
CA PHE A 260 -3.65 21.69 -13.65
C PHE A 260 -4.26 20.29 -13.57
N GLU A 261 -3.42 19.27 -13.57
CA GLU A 261 -3.81 17.86 -13.55
C GLU A 261 -2.75 17.01 -12.83
N LEU A 262 -3.13 15.82 -12.37
CA LEU A 262 -2.21 14.87 -11.76
C LEU A 262 -1.31 14.22 -12.81
N SER A 263 -1.90 13.85 -13.94
CA SER A 263 -1.27 13.14 -15.04
C SER A 263 -2.20 13.18 -16.24
N ASN A 264 -1.67 13.19 -17.44
CA ASN A 264 -2.46 13.00 -18.66
C ASN A 264 -2.49 11.55 -19.13
N MET A 265 -1.88 10.63 -18.38
CA MET A 265 -1.90 9.20 -18.70
C MET A 265 -3.32 8.62 -18.62
N GLY A 266 -4.20 9.24 -17.84
CA GLY A 266 -5.61 8.82 -17.72
C GLY A 266 -6.33 8.73 -19.06
N ASP A 267 -6.16 9.71 -19.92
CA ASP A 267 -6.75 9.76 -21.26
C ASP A 267 -6.17 8.66 -22.17
N ALA A 268 -4.85 8.45 -22.11
CA ALA A 268 -4.19 7.41 -22.86
C ALA A 268 -4.65 5.99 -22.46
N TYR A 269 -4.76 5.73 -21.14
CA TYR A 269 -5.23 4.44 -20.64
C TYR A 269 -6.74 4.25 -20.85
N LEU A 270 -7.53 5.32 -20.78
CA LEU A 270 -8.95 5.27 -21.14
C LEU A 270 -9.10 4.81 -22.60
N TYR A 271 -8.31 5.37 -23.51
CA TYR A 271 -8.26 4.90 -24.88
C TYR A 271 -7.78 3.44 -24.96
N GLY A 272 -6.67 3.10 -24.34
CA GLY A 272 -6.11 1.75 -24.36
C GLY A 272 -7.11 0.70 -23.90
N ARG A 273 -7.75 0.92 -22.74
CA ARG A 273 -8.78 0.00 -22.19
C ARG A 273 -9.99 -0.12 -23.10
N THR A 274 -10.51 0.98 -23.62
CA THR A 274 -11.70 0.96 -24.46
C THR A 274 -11.42 0.41 -25.85
N ALA A 275 -10.30 0.75 -26.46
CA ALA A 275 -9.86 0.23 -27.75
C ALA A 275 -9.59 -1.29 -27.70
N HIS A 276 -8.97 -1.78 -26.60
CA HIS A 276 -8.77 -3.21 -26.37
C HIS A 276 -10.10 -3.99 -26.30
N ALA A 277 -11.12 -3.44 -25.63
CA ALA A 277 -12.41 -4.09 -25.45
C ALA A 277 -13.35 -3.91 -26.68
N ALA A 278 -13.05 -2.98 -27.59
CA ALA A 278 -13.96 -2.58 -28.65
C ALA A 278 -14.15 -3.65 -29.72
N ASP A 279 -15.39 -3.75 -30.22
CA ASP A 279 -15.70 -4.40 -31.49
C ASP A 279 -15.79 -3.33 -32.60
N CYS A 280 -14.65 -3.11 -33.24
CA CYS A 280 -14.48 -2.09 -34.27
C CYS A 280 -15.35 -2.28 -35.50
N ALA A 281 -15.81 -3.51 -35.76
CA ALA A 281 -16.68 -3.82 -36.90
C ALA A 281 -18.10 -3.27 -36.73
N THR A 282 -18.60 -3.27 -35.49
CA THR A 282 -19.96 -2.81 -35.16
C THR A 282 -20.01 -1.38 -34.62
N LEU A 283 -18.84 -0.78 -34.32
CA LEU A 283 -18.76 0.56 -33.75
C LEU A 283 -19.03 1.65 -34.79
N LYS A 284 -19.96 2.56 -34.48
CA LYS A 284 -20.30 3.70 -35.32
C LYS A 284 -19.49 4.90 -34.90
N ILE A 285 -18.41 5.18 -35.66
CA ILE A 285 -17.46 6.26 -35.42
C ILE A 285 -17.15 7.02 -36.71
N PRO A 286 -16.72 8.29 -36.63
CA PRO A 286 -16.22 9.07 -37.76
C PRO A 286 -15.08 8.38 -38.50
N ALA A 287 -14.92 8.66 -39.79
CA ALA A 287 -13.84 8.07 -40.59
C ALA A 287 -12.45 8.41 -40.05
N ILE A 288 -12.29 9.60 -39.48
CA ILE A 288 -11.03 10.05 -38.89
C ILE A 288 -10.61 9.26 -37.64
N GLU A 289 -11.56 8.70 -36.90
CA GLU A 289 -11.28 7.88 -35.71
C GLU A 289 -11.01 6.40 -36.04
N ARG A 290 -11.45 5.92 -37.22
CA ARG A 290 -11.34 4.49 -37.59
C ARG A 290 -9.92 3.92 -37.50
N PRO A 291 -8.86 4.62 -37.94
CA PRO A 291 -7.50 4.10 -37.83
C PRO A 291 -7.01 3.90 -36.39
N LEU A 292 -7.65 4.54 -35.39
CA LEU A 292 -7.35 4.36 -33.97
C LEU A 292 -8.01 3.09 -33.38
N CYS A 293 -8.96 2.49 -34.11
CA CYS A 293 -9.63 1.26 -33.66
C CYS A 293 -8.80 0.05 -34.10
N PRO A 294 -8.17 -0.70 -33.18
CA PRO A 294 -7.29 -1.81 -33.54
C PRO A 294 -8.05 -2.99 -34.14
N ASP A 295 -7.39 -3.75 -34.98
CA ASP A 295 -7.84 -5.09 -35.34
C ASP A 295 -7.91 -5.97 -34.08
N PRO A 296 -8.93 -6.84 -33.92
CA PRO A 296 -9.08 -7.66 -32.71
C PRO A 296 -7.87 -8.54 -32.37
N ALA A 297 -7.19 -9.08 -33.39
CA ALA A 297 -5.99 -9.88 -33.18
C ALA A 297 -4.82 -9.02 -32.66
N VAL A 298 -4.67 -7.81 -33.21
CA VAL A 298 -3.67 -6.84 -32.75
C VAL A 298 -4.00 -6.38 -31.33
N ALA A 299 -5.26 -6.07 -31.02
CA ALA A 299 -5.70 -5.68 -29.69
C ALA A 299 -5.41 -6.77 -28.65
N ALA A 300 -5.70 -8.04 -28.97
CA ALA A 300 -5.43 -9.17 -28.06
C ALA A 300 -3.93 -9.34 -27.77
N THR A 301 -3.08 -9.21 -28.79
CA THR A 301 -1.63 -9.35 -28.63
C THR A 301 -1.00 -8.18 -27.87
N LEU A 302 -1.43 -6.94 -28.15
CA LEU A 302 -0.90 -5.74 -27.52
C LEU A 302 -1.38 -5.58 -26.07
N GLY A 303 -2.62 -6.01 -25.79
CA GLY A 303 -3.27 -5.71 -24.53
C GLY A 303 -3.48 -4.20 -24.33
N VAL A 304 -3.81 -3.80 -23.12
CA VAL A 304 -3.99 -2.37 -22.80
C VAL A 304 -2.66 -1.63 -22.79
N ASP A 305 -1.64 -2.18 -22.11
CA ASP A 305 -0.30 -1.58 -22.03
C ASP A 305 0.32 -1.39 -23.43
N GLY A 306 0.27 -2.42 -24.26
CA GLY A 306 0.79 -2.33 -25.63
C GLY A 306 0.00 -1.38 -26.50
N THR A 307 -1.33 -1.28 -26.35
CA THR A 307 -2.17 -0.32 -27.06
C THR A 307 -1.79 1.13 -26.70
N VAL A 308 -1.34 1.36 -25.47
CA VAL A 308 -0.89 2.68 -25.02
C VAL A 308 0.58 2.95 -25.40
N ASN A 309 1.47 1.96 -25.24
CA ASN A 309 2.91 2.20 -25.21
C ASN A 309 3.70 1.54 -26.36
N SER A 310 3.12 0.61 -27.14
CA SER A 310 3.83 -0.05 -28.23
C SER A 310 3.98 0.87 -29.45
N ILE A 311 5.11 0.74 -30.14
CA ILE A 311 5.33 1.36 -31.44
C ILE A 311 4.36 0.83 -32.52
N ASP A 312 3.91 -0.41 -32.37
CA ASP A 312 2.95 -1.06 -33.29
C ASP A 312 1.49 -0.72 -32.95
N SER A 313 1.26 0.12 -31.96
CA SER A 313 -0.08 0.57 -31.59
C SER A 313 -0.67 1.49 -32.66
N PRO A 314 -1.97 1.39 -32.95
CA PRO A 314 -2.67 2.38 -33.79
C PRO A 314 -2.46 3.82 -33.32
N ARG A 315 -2.37 4.04 -32.01
CA ARG A 315 -2.05 5.34 -31.38
C ARG A 315 -0.70 5.88 -31.86
N SER A 316 0.32 5.03 -31.95
CA SER A 316 1.69 5.42 -32.30
C SER A 316 1.92 5.54 -33.79
N THR A 317 1.16 4.80 -34.60
CA THR A 317 1.33 4.75 -36.05
C THR A 317 0.43 5.73 -36.81
N TYR A 318 -0.65 6.20 -36.17
CA TYR A 318 -1.61 7.10 -36.79
C TYR A 318 -1.22 8.56 -36.60
N HIS A 319 -0.84 9.22 -37.71
CA HIS A 319 -0.43 10.62 -37.74
C HIS A 319 -1.24 11.39 -38.80
N PRO A 320 -2.50 11.74 -38.50
CA PRO A 320 -3.31 12.50 -39.45
C PRO A 320 -2.75 13.94 -39.63
N VAL A 321 -2.81 14.43 -40.84
CA VAL A 321 -2.36 15.79 -41.19
C VAL A 321 -3.56 16.68 -41.43
N ASP A 322 -3.58 17.87 -40.86
CA ASP A 322 -4.51 18.91 -41.24
C ASP A 322 -4.09 19.45 -42.63
N VAL A 323 -4.89 19.13 -43.65
CA VAL A 323 -4.59 19.48 -45.03
C VAL A 323 -4.54 21.01 -45.26
N GLN A 324 -5.31 21.78 -44.47
CA GLN A 324 -5.34 23.25 -44.58
C GLN A 324 -4.13 23.91 -43.93
N ALA A 325 -3.66 23.37 -42.82
CA ALA A 325 -2.54 23.91 -42.05
C ALA A 325 -1.21 23.22 -42.36
N GLY A 326 -1.19 22.08 -43.03
CA GLY A 326 0.01 21.27 -43.25
C GLY A 326 0.64 20.74 -41.96
N GLN A 327 -0.10 20.75 -40.87
CA GLN A 327 0.37 20.35 -39.54
C GLN A 327 -0.17 18.98 -39.13
N LEU A 328 0.65 18.24 -38.38
CA LEU A 328 0.18 16.99 -37.75
C LEU A 328 -0.87 17.30 -36.71
N ILE A 329 -2.01 16.59 -36.78
CA ILE A 329 -3.09 16.71 -35.80
C ILE A 329 -2.67 15.97 -34.52
N ASN A 330 -2.88 16.62 -33.37
CA ASN A 330 -2.78 15.92 -32.08
C ASN A 330 -3.87 14.83 -32.01
N THR A 331 -3.44 13.58 -31.85
CA THR A 331 -4.35 12.42 -31.84
C THR A 331 -5.03 12.18 -30.48
N MET A 332 -4.58 12.79 -29.40
CA MET A 332 -5.14 12.58 -28.05
C MET A 332 -6.64 12.89 -27.98
N PRO A 333 -7.15 14.03 -28.50
CA PRO A 333 -8.59 14.29 -28.49
C PRO A 333 -9.40 13.23 -29.27
N LEU A 334 -8.85 12.72 -30.39
CA LEU A 334 -9.50 11.66 -31.17
C LEU A 334 -9.53 10.33 -30.42
N GLN A 335 -8.47 10.00 -29.69
CA GLN A 335 -8.40 8.83 -28.82
C GLN A 335 -9.48 8.88 -27.72
N VAL A 336 -9.64 10.03 -27.08
CA VAL A 336 -10.67 10.26 -26.04
C VAL A 336 -12.07 10.20 -26.64
N GLN A 337 -12.30 10.75 -27.85
CA GLN A 337 -13.58 10.67 -28.54
C GLN A 337 -13.94 9.22 -28.89
N LEU A 338 -12.97 8.45 -29.42
CA LEU A 338 -13.16 7.01 -29.65
C LEU A 338 -13.52 6.28 -28.35
N ALA A 339 -12.79 6.54 -27.28
CA ALA A 339 -13.05 5.93 -25.97
C ALA A 339 -14.49 6.18 -25.50
N TYR A 340 -14.98 7.42 -25.57
CA TYR A 340 -16.36 7.74 -25.24
C TYR A 340 -17.37 7.10 -26.20
N SER A 341 -17.03 6.94 -27.46
CA SER A 341 -17.88 6.25 -28.44
C SER A 341 -18.05 4.77 -28.07
N VAL A 342 -16.96 4.11 -27.66
CA VAL A 342 -16.99 2.72 -27.15
C VAL A 342 -17.81 2.61 -25.86
N LEU A 343 -17.55 3.49 -24.87
CA LEU A 343 -18.30 3.48 -23.61
C LEU A 343 -19.82 3.69 -23.80
N ARG A 344 -20.23 4.50 -24.78
CA ARG A 344 -21.64 4.74 -25.07
C ARG A 344 -22.30 3.60 -25.82
N GLN A 345 -21.59 2.98 -26.77
CA GLN A 345 -22.16 1.98 -27.65
C GLN A 345 -21.95 0.55 -27.16
N GLN A 346 -20.84 0.28 -26.49
CA GLN A 346 -20.41 -1.06 -26.08
C GLN A 346 -19.98 -1.14 -24.59
N PRO A 347 -20.69 -0.53 -23.61
CA PRO A 347 -20.25 -0.45 -22.22
C PRO A 347 -20.03 -1.82 -21.58
N MET A 348 -20.86 -2.82 -21.93
CA MET A 348 -20.77 -4.17 -21.34
C MET A 348 -19.53 -4.94 -21.79
N ARG A 349 -18.96 -4.61 -22.95
CA ARG A 349 -17.67 -5.20 -23.37
C ARG A 349 -16.54 -4.68 -22.50
N VAL A 350 -16.51 -3.37 -22.24
CA VAL A 350 -15.52 -2.73 -21.35
C VAL A 350 -15.66 -3.27 -19.92
N VAL A 351 -16.87 -3.34 -19.39
CA VAL A 351 -17.14 -3.90 -18.06
C VAL A 351 -16.72 -5.37 -17.98
N GLY A 352 -17.01 -6.16 -19.02
CA GLY A 352 -16.61 -7.57 -19.08
C GLY A 352 -15.10 -7.76 -19.11
N ASP A 353 -14.40 -6.89 -19.81
CA ASP A 353 -12.93 -6.88 -19.90
C ASP A 353 -12.29 -6.55 -18.54
N ILE A 354 -12.74 -5.47 -17.88
CA ILE A 354 -12.31 -5.10 -16.53
C ILE A 354 -12.61 -6.22 -15.52
N ALA A 355 -13.79 -6.83 -15.59
CA ALA A 355 -14.17 -7.92 -14.69
C ALA A 355 -13.29 -9.16 -14.88
N ARG A 356 -12.89 -9.47 -16.13
CA ARG A 356 -11.93 -10.55 -16.42
C ARG A 356 -10.59 -10.26 -15.77
N ASP A 357 -10.07 -9.04 -15.89
CA ASP A 357 -8.83 -8.62 -15.28
C ASP A 357 -8.89 -8.68 -13.75
N SER A 358 -9.98 -8.18 -13.16
CA SER A 358 -10.14 -8.12 -11.70
C SER A 358 -10.20 -9.50 -11.01
N VAL A 359 -10.50 -10.59 -11.73
CA VAL A 359 -10.49 -11.93 -11.13
C VAL A 359 -9.11 -12.62 -11.24
N LYS A 360 -8.21 -12.14 -12.08
CA LYS A 360 -6.87 -12.73 -12.28
C LYS A 360 -6.04 -12.75 -10.99
N ILE A 361 -6.22 -11.76 -10.11
CA ILE A 361 -5.53 -11.70 -8.81
C ILE A 361 -5.79 -12.93 -7.92
N PHE A 362 -6.92 -13.61 -8.12
CA PHE A 362 -7.30 -14.80 -7.34
C PHE A 362 -6.73 -16.10 -7.90
N ALA A 363 -5.96 -16.05 -8.99
CA ALA A 363 -5.31 -17.22 -9.57
C ALA A 363 -4.30 -17.84 -8.60
N LEU A 364 -4.16 -19.16 -8.66
CA LEU A 364 -3.21 -19.91 -7.81
C LEU A 364 -1.75 -19.55 -8.14
N THR A 365 -1.47 -19.34 -9.42
CA THR A 365 -0.16 -19.00 -9.94
C THR A 365 -0.19 -17.61 -10.59
N ARG A 366 0.95 -16.92 -10.53
CA ARG A 366 1.11 -15.62 -11.20
C ARG A 366 1.51 -15.82 -12.67
N ASN A 367 0.59 -16.26 -13.49
CA ASN A 367 0.76 -16.34 -14.93
C ASN A 367 0.18 -15.09 -15.59
N GLY A 368 0.73 -14.69 -16.74
CA GLY A 368 0.14 -13.71 -17.64
C GLY A 368 -0.66 -14.41 -18.74
N GLU A 369 -1.73 -13.80 -19.19
CA GLU A 369 -2.42 -14.13 -20.42
C GLU A 369 -1.83 -13.33 -21.60
N GLU A 370 -2.19 -13.69 -22.82
CA GLU A 370 -1.81 -12.91 -23.99
C GLU A 370 -2.36 -11.47 -23.84
N GLY A 371 -1.55 -10.47 -24.11
CA GLY A 371 -1.89 -9.06 -23.92
C GLY A 371 -1.64 -8.52 -22.52
N ASP A 372 -1.45 -9.36 -21.49
CA ASP A 372 -1.07 -8.88 -20.16
C ASP A 372 0.38 -8.37 -20.16
N THR A 373 0.66 -7.40 -19.30
CA THR A 373 2.04 -7.04 -19.00
C THR A 373 2.82 -8.26 -18.52
N PRO A 374 3.85 -8.72 -19.26
CA PRO A 374 4.49 -10.00 -18.97
C PRO A 374 5.06 -10.08 -17.56
N ILE A 375 4.68 -11.14 -16.82
CA ILE A 375 5.24 -11.38 -15.48
C ILE A 375 6.76 -11.49 -15.49
N SER A 376 7.34 -11.88 -16.64
CA SER A 376 8.79 -11.94 -16.86
C SER A 376 9.50 -10.59 -16.72
N ARG A 377 8.76 -9.48 -16.67
CA ARG A 377 9.33 -8.17 -16.34
C ARG A 377 9.74 -8.04 -14.86
N TRP A 378 9.15 -8.85 -13.96
CA TRP A 378 9.24 -8.66 -12.50
C TRP A 378 10.10 -9.69 -11.73
N PRO A 379 10.74 -10.72 -12.33
CA PRO A 379 11.65 -11.60 -11.58
C PRO A 379 12.94 -10.87 -11.20
N PHE A 380 13.49 -11.23 -10.06
CA PHE A 380 14.85 -10.85 -9.68
C PHE A 380 15.83 -11.21 -10.78
N GLN A 381 16.58 -10.25 -11.28
CA GLN A 381 17.53 -10.44 -12.38
C GLN A 381 18.85 -11.00 -11.87
N THR A 382 19.51 -11.89 -12.64
CA THR A 382 20.77 -12.53 -12.26
C THR A 382 21.99 -11.93 -12.93
N SER A 383 21.79 -10.95 -13.79
CA SER A 383 22.84 -10.24 -14.53
C SER A 383 22.48 -8.78 -14.74
N TYR A 384 23.49 -7.96 -15.00
CA TYR A 384 23.32 -6.56 -15.38
C TYR A 384 23.54 -6.38 -16.90
N PRO A 385 22.79 -5.52 -17.62
CA PRO A 385 21.64 -4.74 -17.16
C PRO A 385 20.47 -5.65 -16.77
N TYR A 386 19.74 -5.24 -15.74
CA TYR A 386 18.69 -6.03 -15.11
C TYR A 386 17.51 -6.37 -16.01
N TYR A 387 17.36 -5.70 -17.15
CA TYR A 387 16.13 -5.77 -17.92
C TYR A 387 16.39 -5.94 -19.42
N PRO A 388 15.71 -6.88 -20.10
CA PRO A 388 15.74 -6.99 -21.56
C PRO A 388 15.25 -5.71 -22.24
N TYR A 389 14.28 -5.01 -21.64
CA TYR A 389 13.77 -3.71 -22.06
C TYR A 389 14.82 -2.59 -22.00
N TYR A 390 15.84 -2.74 -21.17
CA TYR A 390 16.95 -1.79 -21.16
C TYR A 390 17.66 -1.72 -22.51
N ARG A 391 17.62 -2.78 -23.29
CA ARG A 391 18.18 -2.77 -24.65
C ARG A 391 17.39 -1.85 -25.59
N SER A 392 16.06 -1.80 -25.49
CA SER A 392 15.24 -0.89 -26.29
C SER A 392 15.26 0.55 -25.74
N ALA A 393 15.16 0.72 -24.42
CA ALA A 393 15.31 2.02 -23.78
C ALA A 393 16.74 2.57 -23.95
N THR A 394 17.79 1.72 -23.86
CA THR A 394 19.18 2.15 -24.12
C THR A 394 19.46 2.39 -25.58
N ALA A 395 18.74 1.79 -26.53
CA ALA A 395 18.78 2.20 -27.94
C ALA A 395 18.21 3.61 -28.13
N HIS A 396 17.17 3.97 -27.36
CA HIS A 396 16.57 5.31 -27.38
C HIS A 396 17.39 6.37 -26.62
N TYR A 397 18.02 5.99 -25.49
CA TYR A 397 18.71 6.92 -24.57
C TYR A 397 20.24 6.74 -24.52
N GLY A 398 20.81 5.88 -25.35
CA GLY A 398 22.24 5.56 -25.42
C GLY A 398 22.67 4.45 -24.45
N ARG A 399 23.62 3.62 -24.89
CA ARG A 399 24.07 2.36 -24.25
C ARG A 399 24.52 2.48 -22.79
N ASN A 400 24.76 3.69 -22.30
CA ASN A 400 25.30 3.95 -20.95
C ASN A 400 24.35 4.75 -20.07
N SER A 401 23.06 4.89 -20.43
CA SER A 401 22.12 5.75 -19.68
C SER A 401 21.93 5.28 -18.24
N ALA A 402 21.82 3.97 -18.00
CA ALA A 402 21.73 3.45 -16.65
C ALA A 402 22.98 3.74 -15.82
N SER A 403 24.17 3.48 -16.38
CA SER A 403 25.44 3.80 -15.71
C SER A 403 25.60 5.30 -15.49
N ARG A 404 25.16 6.13 -16.43
CA ARG A 404 25.16 7.59 -16.28
C ARG A 404 24.16 8.07 -15.22
N VAL A 405 22.97 7.49 -15.17
CA VAL A 405 22.00 7.80 -14.12
C VAL A 405 22.53 7.37 -12.76
N PHE A 406 23.09 6.17 -12.64
CA PHE A 406 23.73 5.75 -11.39
C PHE A 406 24.89 6.65 -10.99
N ALA A 407 25.72 7.09 -11.93
CA ALA A 407 26.80 8.03 -11.66
C ALA A 407 26.29 9.43 -11.33
N ALA A 408 25.28 9.93 -12.07
CA ALA A 408 24.70 11.25 -11.86
C ALA A 408 23.90 11.37 -10.56
N THR A 409 23.35 10.27 -10.08
CA THR A 409 22.61 10.22 -8.79
C THR A 409 23.51 9.85 -7.62
N GLY A 410 24.84 9.96 -7.78
CA GLY A 410 25.77 9.60 -6.69
C GLY A 410 25.72 8.14 -6.30
N GLY A 411 25.27 7.26 -7.20
CA GLY A 411 25.05 5.83 -6.94
C GLY A 411 26.29 5.01 -6.59
N GLY A 412 27.32 5.64 -6.06
CA GLY A 412 28.48 5.00 -5.44
C GLY A 412 29.34 4.13 -6.35
N GLY A 413 29.18 4.21 -7.67
CA GLY A 413 29.95 3.44 -8.63
C GLY A 413 29.11 2.62 -9.61
N LYS A 414 29.70 1.58 -10.20
CA LYS A 414 29.02 0.70 -11.16
C LYS A 414 27.97 -0.15 -10.45
N ALA A 415 26.75 -0.16 -11.00
CA ALA A 415 25.72 -1.10 -10.57
C ALA A 415 26.25 -2.53 -10.60
N ARG A 416 26.02 -3.27 -9.52
CA ARG A 416 26.51 -4.66 -9.35
C ARG A 416 25.38 -5.59 -8.99
N VAL A 417 25.42 -6.81 -9.55
CA VAL A 417 24.60 -7.94 -9.11
C VAL A 417 25.50 -8.95 -8.44
N PHE A 418 25.25 -9.19 -7.16
CA PHE A 418 25.88 -10.31 -6.47
C PHE A 418 25.11 -11.59 -6.77
N ARG A 419 25.58 -12.32 -7.79
CA ARG A 419 24.88 -13.48 -8.39
C ARG A 419 24.38 -14.51 -7.38
N PRO A 420 25.13 -14.94 -6.34
CA PRO A 420 24.63 -15.92 -5.39
C PRO A 420 23.33 -15.49 -4.71
N ALA A 421 23.25 -14.26 -4.21
CA ALA A 421 22.04 -13.71 -3.60
C ALA A 421 20.92 -13.52 -4.63
N ALA A 422 21.26 -13.04 -5.83
CA ALA A 422 20.30 -12.84 -6.91
C ALA A 422 19.66 -14.16 -7.38
N ILE A 423 20.46 -15.23 -7.51
CA ILE A 423 19.96 -16.57 -7.87
C ILE A 423 19.03 -17.10 -6.77
N LEU A 424 19.44 -16.99 -5.50
CA LEU A 424 18.61 -17.43 -4.37
C LEU A 424 17.26 -16.70 -4.32
N LEU A 425 17.27 -15.37 -4.50
CA LEU A 425 16.05 -14.56 -4.50
C LEU A 425 15.16 -14.88 -5.71
N ARG A 426 15.75 -15.08 -6.88
CA ARG A 426 15.01 -15.49 -8.08
C ARG A 426 14.40 -16.88 -7.92
N ASP A 427 15.16 -17.83 -7.39
CA ASP A 427 14.68 -19.19 -7.12
C ASP A 427 13.54 -19.18 -6.11
N TYR A 428 13.71 -18.46 -5.00
CA TYR A 428 12.63 -18.22 -4.04
C TYR A 428 11.38 -17.65 -4.71
N GLN A 429 11.53 -16.64 -5.56
CA GLN A 429 10.41 -15.98 -6.24
C GLN A 429 9.66 -16.92 -7.19
N LEU A 430 10.38 -17.72 -7.97
CA LEU A 430 9.78 -18.58 -8.98
C LEU A 430 9.17 -19.87 -8.38
N HIS A 431 9.63 -20.31 -7.20
CA HIS A 431 9.18 -21.53 -6.55
C HIS A 431 8.26 -21.30 -5.35
N GLY A 432 7.42 -20.27 -5.39
CA GLY A 432 6.34 -20.07 -4.43
C GLY A 432 6.61 -19.02 -3.36
N GLY A 433 7.66 -18.22 -3.47
CA GLY A 433 7.91 -17.07 -2.60
C GLY A 433 6.96 -15.89 -2.82
N TYR A 434 5.73 -16.17 -3.20
CA TYR A 434 4.68 -15.17 -3.41
C TYR A 434 3.37 -15.60 -2.74
N THR A 435 2.50 -14.63 -2.48
CA THR A 435 1.18 -14.89 -1.89
C THR A 435 0.23 -15.44 -2.96
N PRO A 436 -0.30 -16.67 -2.81
CA PRO A 436 -1.22 -17.23 -3.79
C PRO A 436 -2.59 -16.55 -3.75
N GLY A 437 -3.23 -16.43 -4.91
CA GLY A 437 -4.53 -15.76 -5.09
C GLY A 437 -5.66 -16.22 -4.15
N PRO A 438 -5.79 -17.52 -3.80
CA PRO A 438 -6.78 -17.96 -2.82
C PRO A 438 -6.70 -17.28 -1.44
N VAL A 439 -5.53 -16.81 -1.02
CA VAL A 439 -5.38 -16.02 0.22
C VAL A 439 -6.07 -14.67 0.08
N TYR A 440 -5.95 -14.02 -1.07
CA TYR A 440 -6.64 -12.77 -1.37
C TYR A 440 -8.16 -12.96 -1.44
N LEU A 441 -8.61 -14.03 -2.11
CA LEU A 441 -10.04 -14.36 -2.19
C LEU A 441 -10.62 -14.62 -0.80
N ALA A 442 -9.96 -15.43 0.01
CA ALA A 442 -10.39 -15.68 1.39
C ALA A 442 -10.42 -14.40 2.23
N GLY A 443 -9.42 -13.53 2.06
CA GLY A 443 -9.36 -12.21 2.69
C GLY A 443 -10.53 -11.32 2.30
N LEU A 444 -10.83 -11.23 1.00
CA LEU A 444 -11.95 -10.46 0.46
C LEU A 444 -13.29 -10.98 0.98
N LEU A 445 -13.55 -12.29 0.87
CA LEU A 445 -14.81 -12.90 1.30
C LEU A 445 -15.04 -12.74 2.81
N ALA A 446 -13.99 -12.96 3.62
CA ALA A 446 -14.08 -12.75 5.06
C ALA A 446 -14.27 -11.26 5.42
N GLY A 447 -13.59 -10.35 4.71
CA GLY A 447 -13.79 -8.91 4.87
C GLY A 447 -15.23 -8.48 4.58
N ILE A 448 -15.78 -8.93 3.45
CA ILE A 448 -17.19 -8.69 3.08
C ILE A 448 -18.13 -9.28 4.13
N ALA A 449 -17.92 -10.53 4.58
CA ALA A 449 -18.73 -11.14 5.63
C ALA A 449 -18.68 -10.32 6.94
N GLY A 450 -17.52 -9.74 7.27
CA GLY A 450 -17.35 -8.83 8.39
C GLY A 450 -18.24 -7.58 8.30
N ILE A 451 -18.36 -6.99 7.10
CA ILE A 451 -19.22 -5.82 6.83
C ILE A 451 -20.69 -6.14 7.16
N PHE A 452 -21.18 -7.32 6.78
CA PHE A 452 -22.57 -7.71 7.03
C PHE A 452 -22.90 -7.87 8.52
N THR A 453 -21.90 -8.02 9.41
CA THR A 453 -22.14 -8.06 10.87
C THR A 453 -22.60 -6.69 11.40
N TRP A 454 -22.34 -5.59 10.69
CA TRP A 454 -22.70 -4.22 11.09
C TRP A 454 -24.23 -4.03 11.26
N ARG A 455 -25.01 -4.56 10.33
CA ARG A 455 -26.48 -4.34 10.32
C ARG A 455 -27.20 -4.93 11.53
N ARG A 456 -26.56 -5.82 12.30
CA ARG A 456 -27.21 -6.62 13.34
C ARG A 456 -26.76 -6.36 14.78
N ARG A 457 -25.78 -5.45 15.03
CA ARG A 457 -25.32 -5.11 16.40
C ARG A 457 -24.76 -3.71 16.58
N ARG A 458 -24.94 -3.18 17.81
CA ARG A 458 -24.38 -1.88 18.26
C ARG A 458 -22.85 -1.86 18.40
N ASP A 459 -22.17 -3.01 18.37
CA ASP A 459 -20.71 -3.10 18.48
C ASP A 459 -20.09 -3.13 17.06
N SER A 460 -20.11 -1.96 16.43
CA SER A 460 -19.78 -1.77 15.02
C SER A 460 -18.28 -1.59 14.72
N GLY A 461 -17.39 -1.62 15.73
CA GLY A 461 -16.00 -1.21 15.54
C GLY A 461 -15.20 -2.09 14.60
N LEU A 462 -15.37 -3.44 14.64
CA LEU A 462 -14.70 -4.36 13.72
C LEU A 462 -15.35 -4.36 12.34
N ALA A 463 -16.69 -4.27 12.29
CA ALA A 463 -17.43 -4.19 11.04
C ALA A 463 -17.06 -2.92 10.25
N LEU A 464 -16.96 -1.75 10.93
CA LEU A 464 -16.52 -0.51 10.31
C LEU A 464 -15.05 -0.58 9.87
N ALA A 465 -14.18 -1.26 10.61
CA ALA A 465 -12.81 -1.51 10.17
C ALA A 465 -12.80 -2.37 8.90
N SER A 466 -13.64 -3.41 8.82
CA SER A 466 -13.81 -4.20 7.61
C SER A 466 -14.31 -3.34 6.44
N VAL A 467 -15.23 -2.38 6.66
CA VAL A 467 -15.68 -1.43 5.61
C VAL A 467 -14.52 -0.62 5.07
N LEU A 468 -13.71 -0.01 5.94
CA LEU A 468 -12.58 0.81 5.49
C LEU A 468 -11.54 -0.03 4.73
N ILE A 469 -11.08 -1.15 5.30
CA ILE A 469 -9.97 -1.91 4.72
C ILE A 469 -10.41 -2.62 3.44
N THR A 470 -11.57 -3.30 3.45
CA THR A 470 -12.12 -3.98 2.26
C THR A 470 -12.48 -2.96 1.17
N GLY A 471 -13.06 -1.82 1.58
CA GLY A 471 -13.39 -0.72 0.65
C GLY A 471 -12.13 -0.12 0.03
N SER A 472 -11.05 0.07 0.80
CA SER A 472 -9.76 0.55 0.27
C SER A 472 -9.13 -0.46 -0.67
N ALA A 473 -9.16 -1.77 -0.33
CA ALA A 473 -8.71 -2.83 -1.23
C ALA A 473 -9.47 -2.79 -2.56
N PHE A 474 -10.80 -2.78 -2.49
CA PHE A 474 -11.66 -2.75 -3.67
C PHE A 474 -11.40 -1.49 -4.53
N ALA A 475 -11.32 -0.31 -3.90
CA ALA A 475 -11.11 0.96 -4.60
C ALA A 475 -9.76 0.98 -5.34
N VAL A 476 -8.68 0.50 -4.71
CA VAL A 476 -7.33 0.51 -5.30
C VAL A 476 -7.19 -0.57 -6.37
N LEU A 477 -7.65 -1.80 -6.11
CA LEU A 477 -7.48 -2.91 -7.05
C LEU A 477 -8.37 -2.73 -8.29
N LEU A 478 -9.65 -2.39 -8.10
CA LEU A 478 -10.52 -2.08 -9.22
C LEU A 478 -10.04 -0.82 -9.97
N GLY A 479 -9.58 0.20 -9.25
CA GLY A 479 -9.02 1.40 -9.84
C GLY A 479 -7.80 1.09 -10.71
N ALA A 480 -6.95 0.14 -10.31
CA ALA A 480 -5.84 -0.34 -11.12
C ALA A 480 -6.33 -1.10 -12.37
N ASP A 481 -7.30 -2.00 -12.22
CA ASP A 481 -7.85 -2.80 -13.32
C ASP A 481 -8.67 -1.98 -14.32
N LEU A 482 -9.15 -0.79 -13.94
CA LEU A 482 -9.72 0.18 -14.89
C LEU A 482 -8.67 0.65 -15.91
N TYR A 483 -7.39 0.71 -15.53
CA TYR A 483 -6.29 1.01 -16.43
C TYR A 483 -5.83 -0.26 -17.15
N GLU A 484 -5.18 -1.17 -16.44
CA GLU A 484 -4.71 -2.45 -16.96
C GLU A 484 -4.47 -3.45 -15.83
N PHE A 485 -4.48 -4.74 -16.16
CA PHE A 485 -4.02 -5.76 -15.23
C PHE A 485 -2.50 -5.94 -15.32
N THR A 486 -1.82 -5.79 -14.19
CA THR A 486 -0.44 -6.22 -13.99
C THR A 486 -0.24 -6.68 -12.56
N TRP A 487 0.50 -7.75 -12.34
CA TRP A 487 0.79 -8.27 -11.01
C TRP A 487 1.43 -7.25 -10.08
N ARG A 488 2.14 -6.26 -10.63
CA ARG A 488 2.69 -5.13 -9.88
C ARG A 488 1.58 -4.25 -9.29
N TYR A 489 0.55 -3.93 -10.05
CA TYR A 489 -0.55 -3.07 -9.58
C TYR A 489 -1.42 -3.76 -8.54
N GLN A 490 -1.27 -5.08 -8.38
CA GLN A 490 -1.95 -5.87 -7.36
C GLN A 490 -1.20 -5.92 -6.01
N LEU A 491 0.01 -5.35 -5.89
CA LEU A 491 0.78 -5.35 -4.64
C LEU A 491 0.03 -4.74 -3.44
N PRO A 492 -0.80 -3.68 -3.58
CA PRO A 492 -1.61 -3.17 -2.47
C PRO A 492 -2.57 -4.21 -1.85
N ALA A 493 -2.86 -5.32 -2.55
CA ALA A 493 -3.61 -6.44 -1.97
C ALA A 493 -2.90 -7.05 -0.76
N LEU A 494 -1.56 -7.05 -0.73
CA LEU A 494 -0.75 -7.61 0.36
C LEU A 494 -1.02 -6.90 1.70
N VAL A 495 -1.17 -5.58 1.66
CA VAL A 495 -1.40 -4.72 2.83
C VAL A 495 -2.88 -4.52 3.16
N THR A 496 -3.80 -5.04 2.34
CA THR A 496 -5.24 -4.82 2.51
C THR A 496 -6.03 -6.11 2.67
N LEU A 497 -6.01 -7.03 1.71
CA LEU A 497 -6.92 -8.18 1.69
C LEU A 497 -6.71 -9.17 2.86
N PRO A 498 -5.50 -9.61 3.23
CA PRO A 498 -5.29 -10.47 4.40
C PRO A 498 -5.71 -9.78 5.70
N ILE A 499 -5.50 -8.45 5.79
CA ILE A 499 -5.89 -7.63 6.93
C ILE A 499 -7.42 -7.53 7.01
N ALA A 500 -8.09 -7.25 5.89
CA ALA A 500 -9.55 -7.25 5.79
C ALA A 500 -10.12 -8.60 6.24
N GLY A 501 -9.50 -9.70 5.78
CA GLY A 501 -9.85 -11.06 6.17
C GLY A 501 -9.75 -11.32 7.68
N ALA A 502 -8.66 -10.86 8.30
CA ALA A 502 -8.47 -11.01 9.75
C ALA A 502 -9.50 -10.23 10.56
N PHE A 503 -9.80 -8.98 10.18
CA PHE A 503 -10.87 -8.17 10.79
C PHE A 503 -12.24 -8.82 10.59
N GLY A 504 -12.56 -9.21 9.36
CA GLY A 504 -13.84 -9.79 8.99
C GLY A 504 -14.09 -11.12 9.71
N ALA A 505 -13.14 -12.05 9.68
CA ALA A 505 -13.24 -13.32 10.38
C ALA A 505 -13.44 -13.14 11.90
N THR A 506 -12.73 -12.19 12.50
CA THR A 506 -12.89 -11.87 13.93
C THR A 506 -14.28 -11.28 14.21
N ALA A 507 -14.79 -10.39 13.36
CA ALA A 507 -16.14 -9.82 13.49
C ALA A 507 -17.21 -10.91 13.41
N VAL A 508 -17.11 -11.79 12.42
CA VAL A 508 -18.03 -12.93 12.25
C VAL A 508 -17.96 -13.90 13.43
N ALA A 509 -16.75 -14.26 13.88
CA ALA A 509 -16.59 -15.17 15.03
C ALA A 509 -17.21 -14.59 16.31
N ARG A 510 -17.02 -13.29 16.60
CA ARG A 510 -17.66 -12.61 17.73
C ARG A 510 -19.18 -12.57 17.58
N TYR A 511 -19.67 -12.33 16.39
CA TYR A 511 -21.11 -12.33 16.10
C TYR A 511 -21.75 -13.70 16.36
N ILE A 512 -21.12 -14.80 15.89
CA ILE A 512 -21.62 -16.16 16.08
C ILE A 512 -21.62 -16.54 17.57
N ARG A 513 -20.52 -16.26 18.30
CA ARG A 513 -20.43 -16.56 19.76
C ARG A 513 -21.53 -15.86 20.54
N ALA A 514 -21.74 -14.59 20.26
CA ALA A 514 -22.76 -13.82 20.96
C ALA A 514 -24.20 -14.25 20.62
N ARG A 515 -24.44 -14.86 19.46
CA ARG A 515 -25.73 -15.50 19.16
C ARG A 515 -25.94 -16.81 19.95
N ARG A 516 -24.86 -17.59 20.11
CA ARG A 516 -24.94 -18.88 20.84
C ARG A 516 -25.09 -18.69 22.35
N SER A 517 -24.50 -17.65 22.92
CA SER A 517 -24.55 -17.39 24.38
C SER A 517 -25.85 -16.79 24.86
N GLY A 518 -26.78 -16.40 24.01
CA GLY A 518 -28.06 -15.77 24.39
C GLY A 518 -27.93 -14.45 25.16
N VAL A 519 -26.70 -14.02 25.49
CA VAL A 519 -26.42 -12.81 26.27
C VAL A 519 -26.51 -11.61 25.37
N PRO A 520 -27.33 -10.58 25.70
CA PRO A 520 -27.23 -9.28 25.03
C PRO A 520 -25.79 -8.77 25.16
N ALA A 521 -25.21 -8.28 24.07
CA ALA A 521 -23.85 -7.81 24.09
C ALA A 521 -23.63 -6.76 25.18
N ALA A 522 -22.82 -7.13 26.19
CA ALA A 522 -22.41 -6.20 27.22
C ALA A 522 -21.76 -4.97 26.56
N VAL A 523 -22.19 -3.81 27.02
CA VAL A 523 -21.54 -2.52 26.71
C VAL A 523 -20.08 -2.67 27.13
N PRO A 524 -19.07 -2.37 26.27
CA PRO A 524 -17.70 -2.43 26.73
C PRO A 524 -17.54 -1.52 27.94
N ALA A 525 -17.04 -2.08 29.04
CA ALA A 525 -16.62 -1.34 30.23
C ALA A 525 -15.42 -0.45 29.84
N GLY A 526 -15.71 0.71 29.28
CA GLY A 526 -14.74 1.70 28.82
C GLY A 526 -14.59 2.88 29.76
N HIS A 527 -14.87 2.72 31.07
CA HIS A 527 -14.69 3.80 32.05
C HIS A 527 -14.31 3.30 33.46
N ALA A 528 -13.71 2.14 33.61
CA ALA A 528 -13.27 1.69 34.93
C ALA A 528 -11.77 1.93 35.22
N HIS A 529 -11.07 2.72 34.41
CA HIS A 529 -9.64 3.02 34.63
C HIS A 529 -9.27 4.51 34.53
N ALA A 530 -10.24 5.42 34.42
CA ALA A 530 -9.95 6.85 34.52
C ALA A 530 -10.00 7.35 35.97
N ASP A 531 -10.84 6.75 36.82
CA ASP A 531 -11.04 7.25 38.20
C ASP A 531 -9.87 6.86 39.13
N GLY A 532 -9.10 5.81 38.83
CA GLY A 532 -7.95 5.41 39.64
C GLY A 532 -6.67 6.25 39.45
N VAL A 533 -6.60 7.07 38.42
CA VAL A 533 -5.44 7.94 38.14
C VAL A 533 -5.66 9.34 38.73
N GLU A 534 -6.90 9.80 38.86
CA GLU A 534 -7.21 11.05 39.51
C GLU A 534 -7.10 10.95 41.05
N GLU A 535 -7.49 9.84 41.66
CA GLU A 535 -7.28 9.60 43.09
C GLU A 535 -5.78 9.52 43.48
N LEU A 536 -4.91 9.01 42.61
CA LEU A 536 -3.46 9.00 42.86
C LEU A 536 -2.83 10.40 42.70
N ALA A 537 -3.38 11.25 41.85
CA ALA A 537 -2.89 12.62 41.65
C ALA A 537 -3.26 13.52 42.84
N VAL A 538 -4.43 13.33 43.43
CA VAL A 538 -4.86 14.07 44.62
C VAL A 538 -4.08 13.64 45.87
N ALA A 539 -3.81 12.35 46.05
CA ALA A 539 -3.02 11.84 47.18
C ALA A 539 -1.54 12.28 47.16
N VAL A 540 -0.97 12.53 45.98
CA VAL A 540 0.42 13.03 45.85
C VAL A 540 0.50 14.53 46.08
N SER A 541 -0.57 15.30 45.87
CA SER A 541 -0.56 16.74 46.13
C SER A 541 -0.79 17.11 47.61
N GLU A 542 -1.41 16.23 48.42
CA GLU A 542 -1.60 16.45 49.85
C GLU A 542 -0.38 16.05 50.72
N GLN A 543 0.62 15.35 50.16
CA GLN A 543 1.87 15.03 50.87
C GLN A 543 2.99 16.03 50.55
N ALA A 544 2.78 17.07 49.77
CA ALA A 544 3.75 18.06 49.39
C ALA A 544 3.42 19.49 49.89
N SER A 545 2.39 19.61 50.74
CA SER A 545 2.10 20.84 51.53
C SER A 545 2.40 20.53 53.05
#